data_b3747f8ce6d15b800160006fac61709b
#
_entry.id   b3747f8ce6d15b800160006fac61709b
#
_cell.length_a   1.000
_cell.length_b   1.000
_cell.length_c   1.000
_cell.angle_alpha   90.00
_cell.angle_beta   90.00
_cell.angle_gamma   90.00
#
_symmetry.space_group_name_H-M   'P 1'
#
loop_
_entity.id
_entity.type
_entity.pdbx_description
1 polymer ?
#
loop_
_entity_poly.entity_id
_entity_poly.type
_entity_poly.pdbx_seq_one_letter_code
_entity_poly.pdbx_strand_id
1 'polypeptide(L)'
;MASYHLSVKTIKRSAGRSATAAAAYRSASVIACDREGRMHDYTAKRGVEACFILTPADAPDWAQDRAALWNAAEARETRSNSVTAREWELALPSELSDAARIDIARAFAQQLVERYGVA
;
A
#
# COMPACT_ATOMS: atom_id res chain seq x y z
N MET A 1 4.46 3.51 28.47
CA MET A 1 3.52 4.47 27.83
C MET A 1 3.53 4.26 26.33
N ALA A 2 2.36 4.10 25.74
CA ALA A 2 2.25 3.98 24.29
C ALA A 2 2.48 5.34 23.64
N SER A 3 3.28 5.38 22.60
CA SER A 3 3.47 6.57 21.79
C SER A 3 2.86 6.37 20.41
N TYR A 4 2.25 7.42 19.89
CA TYR A 4 1.63 7.39 18.58
C TYR A 4 2.47 8.18 17.59
N HIS A 5 2.63 7.61 16.42
CA HIS A 5 3.28 8.29 15.32
C HIS A 5 2.53 7.97 14.04
N LEU A 6 2.12 9.01 13.34
CA LEU A 6 1.45 8.88 12.06
C LEU A 6 2.16 9.79 11.07
N SER A 7 2.62 9.22 9.97
CA SER A 7 3.16 10.00 8.88
C SER A 7 2.46 9.64 7.58
N VAL A 8 2.35 10.64 6.70
CA VAL A 8 1.74 10.48 5.39
C VAL A 8 2.76 10.92 4.35
N LYS A 9 2.98 10.05 3.38
CA LYS A 9 3.91 10.33 2.28
C LYS A 9 3.21 10.11 0.95
N THR A 10 3.61 10.90 -0.04
CA THR A 10 3.16 10.68 -1.42
C THR A 10 4.20 9.85 -2.16
N ILE A 11 3.71 8.94 -3.01
CA ILE A 11 4.56 8.18 -3.92
C ILE A 11 4.58 8.95 -5.24
N LYS A 12 5.67 9.71 -5.45
CA LYS A 12 5.82 10.57 -6.62
C LYS A 12 6.74 9.96 -7.65
N ARG A 13 6.29 9.97 -8.89
CA ARG A 13 7.08 9.48 -10.02
C ARG A 13 8.35 10.31 -10.24
N SER A 14 8.27 11.63 -10.07
CA SER A 14 9.41 12.53 -10.22
C SER A 14 10.53 12.29 -9.19
N ALA A 15 10.21 11.64 -8.07
CA ALA A 15 11.20 11.25 -7.07
C ALA A 15 11.76 9.84 -7.33
N GLY A 16 11.50 9.25 -8.49
CA GLY A 16 11.95 7.90 -8.83
C GLY A 16 11.18 6.80 -8.14
N ARG A 17 9.99 7.09 -7.59
CA ARG A 17 9.18 6.14 -6.84
C ARG A 17 8.01 5.64 -7.68
N SER A 18 7.58 4.42 -7.40
CA SER A 18 6.40 3.83 -8.06
C SER A 18 5.50 3.17 -7.04
N ALA A 19 4.20 3.13 -7.34
CA ALA A 19 3.22 2.45 -6.51
C ALA A 19 3.49 0.94 -6.48
N THR A 20 3.92 0.36 -7.60
CA THR A 20 4.23 -1.07 -7.69
C THR A 20 5.42 -1.44 -6.78
N ALA A 21 6.49 -0.65 -6.80
CA ALA A 21 7.65 -0.89 -5.94
C ALA A 21 7.29 -0.74 -4.46
N ALA A 22 6.53 0.30 -4.10
CA ALA A 22 6.13 0.53 -2.73
C ALA A 22 5.23 -0.59 -2.22
N ALA A 23 4.26 -1.05 -3.02
CA ALA A 23 3.38 -2.15 -2.65
C ALA A 23 4.15 -3.47 -2.49
N ALA A 24 5.08 -3.76 -3.39
CA ALA A 24 5.91 -4.96 -3.30
C ALA A 24 6.76 -4.95 -2.03
N TYR A 25 7.37 -3.81 -1.72
CA TYR A 25 8.20 -3.65 -0.53
C TYR A 25 7.38 -3.85 0.75
N ARG A 26 6.22 -3.19 0.87
CA ARG A 26 5.40 -3.26 2.08
C ARG A 26 4.77 -4.63 2.30
N SER A 27 4.45 -5.34 1.23
CA SER A 27 3.84 -6.68 1.32
C SER A 27 4.85 -7.82 1.25
N ALA A 28 6.13 -7.53 1.10
CA ALA A 28 7.20 -8.53 0.93
C ALA A 28 6.88 -9.48 -0.23
N SER A 29 6.45 -8.93 -1.35
CA SER A 29 6.03 -9.69 -2.53
C SER A 29 6.82 -9.30 -3.77
N VAL A 30 6.54 -9.98 -4.87
CA VAL A 30 7.10 -9.62 -6.17
C VAL A 30 5.99 -9.05 -7.04
N ILE A 31 6.24 -7.88 -7.64
CA ILE A 31 5.29 -7.23 -8.54
C ILE A 31 6.06 -6.74 -9.77
N ALA A 32 5.61 -7.17 -10.95
CA ALA A 32 6.13 -6.64 -12.20
C ALA A 32 5.47 -5.28 -12.48
N CYS A 33 6.28 -4.27 -12.74
CA CYS A 33 5.77 -2.96 -13.10
C CYS A 33 5.71 -2.85 -14.62
N ASP A 34 4.49 -2.85 -15.16
CA ASP A 34 4.28 -2.85 -16.62
C ASP A 34 4.82 -1.57 -17.26
N ARG A 35 4.65 -0.44 -16.60
CA ARG A 35 5.10 0.86 -17.12
C ARG A 35 6.62 0.92 -17.27
N GLU A 36 7.35 0.38 -16.29
CA GLU A 36 8.82 0.43 -16.29
C GLU A 36 9.47 -0.77 -16.95
N GLY A 37 8.72 -1.84 -17.18
CA GLY A 37 9.29 -3.11 -17.64
C GLY A 37 10.22 -3.74 -16.61
N ARG A 38 10.05 -3.46 -15.34
CA ARG A 38 10.89 -3.95 -14.24
C ARG A 38 10.08 -4.80 -13.28
N MET A 39 10.79 -5.76 -12.68
CA MET A 39 10.22 -6.56 -11.60
C MET A 39 10.78 -6.08 -10.27
N HIS A 40 9.89 -5.83 -9.30
CA HIS A 40 10.26 -5.46 -7.94
C HIS A 40 10.05 -6.68 -7.04
N ASP A 41 11.14 -7.28 -6.59
CA ASP A 41 11.09 -8.51 -5.80
C ASP A 41 11.60 -8.22 -4.37
N TYR A 42 10.71 -8.26 -3.41
CA TYR A 42 11.00 -8.08 -2.01
C TYR A 42 10.61 -9.31 -1.19
N THR A 43 10.54 -10.47 -1.82
CA THR A 43 10.12 -11.72 -1.16
C THR A 43 11.09 -12.14 -0.05
N ALA A 44 12.35 -11.68 -0.08
CA ALA A 44 13.32 -11.95 0.97
C ALA A 44 13.13 -11.06 2.21
N LYS A 45 12.28 -10.04 2.14
CA LYS A 45 12.05 -9.13 3.26
C LYS A 45 11.34 -9.87 4.40
N ARG A 46 11.77 -9.56 5.63
CA ARG A 46 11.18 -10.15 6.83
C ARG A 46 10.44 -9.10 7.65
N GLY A 47 9.64 -9.55 8.63
CA GLY A 47 8.93 -8.67 9.55
C GLY A 47 7.55 -8.24 9.11
N VAL A 48 7.05 -8.76 7.99
CA VAL A 48 5.67 -8.52 7.56
C VAL A 48 4.77 -9.58 8.17
N GLU A 49 3.96 -9.20 9.16
CA GLU A 49 3.08 -10.12 9.89
C GLU A 49 1.82 -10.45 9.09
N ALA A 50 1.27 -9.46 8.38
CA ALA A 50 0.07 -9.63 7.57
C ALA A 50 0.05 -8.58 6.46
N CYS A 51 -0.59 -8.92 5.35
CA CYS A 51 -0.86 -7.95 4.29
C CYS A 51 -2.21 -8.31 3.65
N PHE A 52 -2.99 -7.29 3.34
CA PHE A 52 -4.31 -7.47 2.74
C PHE A 52 -4.69 -6.22 1.95
N ILE A 53 -5.72 -6.36 1.12
CA ILE A 53 -6.23 -5.28 0.30
C ILE A 53 -7.67 -5.02 0.72
N LEU A 54 -7.98 -3.75 1.01
CA LEU A 54 -9.33 -3.29 1.27
C LEU A 54 -9.77 -2.40 0.11
N THR A 55 -10.97 -2.62 -0.38
CA THR A 55 -11.50 -1.88 -1.52
C THR A 55 -12.92 -1.38 -1.23
N PRO A 56 -13.36 -0.31 -1.93
CA PRO A 56 -14.78 0.06 -1.90
C PRO A 56 -15.67 -1.09 -2.36
N ALA A 57 -16.92 -1.09 -1.91
CA ALA A 57 -17.87 -2.18 -2.22
C ALA A 57 -18.12 -2.37 -3.72
N ASP A 58 -18.00 -1.31 -4.50
CA ASP A 58 -18.22 -1.32 -5.94
C ASP A 58 -16.94 -1.53 -6.76
N ALA A 59 -15.82 -1.83 -6.10
CA ALA A 59 -14.56 -2.05 -6.80
C ALA A 59 -14.61 -3.32 -7.66
N PRO A 60 -13.92 -3.34 -8.80
CA PRO A 60 -13.86 -4.54 -9.64
C PRO A 60 -13.04 -5.65 -8.95
N ASP A 61 -13.32 -6.90 -9.32
CA ASP A 61 -12.67 -8.06 -8.70
C ASP A 61 -11.16 -8.04 -8.81
N TRP A 62 -10.61 -7.52 -9.92
CA TRP A 62 -9.17 -7.47 -10.11
C TRP A 62 -8.46 -6.55 -9.11
N ALA A 63 -9.19 -5.66 -8.42
CA ALA A 63 -8.62 -4.80 -7.39
C ALA A 63 -8.13 -5.59 -6.18
N GLN A 64 -8.53 -6.84 -6.03
CA GLN A 64 -8.00 -7.73 -5.00
C GLN A 64 -6.69 -8.41 -5.39
N ASP A 65 -6.27 -8.27 -6.63
CA ASP A 65 -4.95 -8.72 -7.10
C ASP A 65 -3.96 -7.56 -6.94
N ARG A 66 -2.94 -7.76 -6.10
CA ARG A 66 -2.01 -6.69 -5.76
C ARG A 66 -1.27 -6.16 -6.98
N ALA A 67 -0.79 -7.02 -7.85
CA ALA A 67 -0.09 -6.60 -9.07
C ALA A 67 -1.03 -5.83 -10.00
N ALA A 68 -2.24 -6.33 -10.21
CA ALA A 68 -3.22 -5.67 -11.07
C ALA A 68 -3.62 -4.30 -10.51
N LEU A 69 -3.86 -4.21 -9.20
CA LEU A 69 -4.26 -2.97 -8.54
C LEU A 69 -3.20 -1.88 -8.71
N TRP A 70 -1.95 -2.18 -8.39
CA TRP A 70 -0.92 -1.15 -8.38
C TRP A 70 -0.39 -0.83 -9.78
N ASN A 71 -0.44 -1.77 -10.70
CA ASN A 71 -0.18 -1.48 -12.11
C ASN A 71 -1.30 -0.59 -12.71
N ALA A 72 -2.54 -0.79 -12.29
CA ALA A 72 -3.64 0.10 -12.70
C ALA A 72 -3.42 1.52 -12.19
N ALA A 73 -2.95 1.67 -10.93
CA ALA A 73 -2.63 2.98 -10.38
C ALA A 73 -1.52 3.68 -11.19
N GLU A 74 -0.48 2.93 -11.58
CA GLU A 74 0.60 3.46 -12.41
C GLU A 74 0.10 3.84 -13.81
N ALA A 75 -0.75 3.02 -14.42
CA ALA A 75 -1.26 3.26 -15.77
C ALA A 75 -2.23 4.45 -15.84
N ARG A 76 -2.95 4.70 -14.75
CA ARG A 76 -3.90 5.82 -14.67
C ARG A 76 -3.21 7.17 -14.80
N GLU A 77 -1.99 7.27 -14.28
CA GLU A 77 -1.24 8.51 -14.25
C GLU A 77 -0.23 8.56 -15.40
N THR A 78 -0.28 9.64 -16.18
CA THR A 78 0.53 9.74 -17.39
C THR A 78 1.65 10.79 -17.31
N ARG A 79 1.63 11.64 -16.28
CA ARG A 79 2.62 12.71 -16.14
C ARG A 79 3.89 12.21 -15.45
N SER A 80 5.02 12.82 -15.78
CA SER A 80 6.30 12.49 -15.17
C SER A 80 6.38 12.87 -13.68
N ASN A 81 5.53 13.78 -13.22
CA ASN A 81 5.48 14.21 -11.81
C ASN A 81 4.23 13.73 -11.08
N SER A 82 3.57 12.70 -11.59
CA SER A 82 2.33 12.17 -11.00
C SER A 82 2.55 11.57 -9.63
N VAL A 83 1.57 11.77 -8.76
CA VAL A 83 1.44 11.08 -7.48
C VAL A 83 0.58 9.84 -7.73
N THR A 84 1.18 8.66 -7.64
CA THR A 84 0.50 7.40 -7.97
C THR A 84 -0.13 6.72 -6.75
N ALA A 85 0.31 7.10 -5.55
CA ALA A 85 -0.24 6.56 -4.30
C ALA A 85 0.10 7.46 -3.13
N ARG A 86 -0.60 7.25 -2.02
CA ARG A 86 -0.25 7.81 -0.72
C ARG A 86 0.04 6.69 0.24
N GLU A 87 1.04 6.89 1.07
CA GLU A 87 1.46 5.93 2.06
C GLU A 87 1.22 6.50 3.45
N TRP A 88 0.45 5.78 4.25
CA TRP A 88 0.16 6.12 5.64
C TRP A 88 0.94 5.16 6.53
N GLU A 89 1.81 5.69 7.37
CA GLU A 89 2.63 4.90 8.27
C GLU A 89 2.21 5.20 9.70
N LEU A 90 1.66 4.18 10.36
CA LEU A 90 1.12 4.28 11.70
C LEU A 90 1.93 3.40 12.65
N ALA A 91 2.55 4.01 13.65
CA ALA A 91 3.24 3.27 14.70
C ALA A 91 2.23 2.79 15.73
N LEU A 92 2.22 1.48 15.98
CA LEU A 92 1.31 0.86 16.94
C LEU A 92 2.09 0.45 18.19
N PRO A 93 1.44 0.49 19.38
CA PRO A 93 2.11 0.08 20.62
C PRO A 93 2.59 -1.36 20.57
N SER A 94 3.83 -1.60 20.99
CA SER A 94 4.42 -2.93 20.98
C SER A 94 3.84 -3.85 22.04
N GLU A 95 3.21 -3.29 23.07
CA GLU A 95 2.55 -4.07 24.14
C GLU A 95 1.23 -4.70 23.71
N LEU A 96 0.69 -4.31 22.56
CA LEU A 96 -0.51 -4.95 22.01
C LEU A 96 -0.17 -6.28 21.35
N SER A 97 -1.12 -7.21 21.39
CA SER A 97 -0.97 -8.47 20.65
C SER A 97 -0.92 -8.23 19.14
N ASP A 98 -0.39 -9.19 18.39
CA ASP A 98 -0.36 -9.11 16.93
C ASP A 98 -1.78 -8.97 16.36
N ALA A 99 -2.74 -9.73 16.89
CA ALA A 99 -4.13 -9.64 16.46
C ALA A 99 -4.73 -8.26 16.70
N ALA A 100 -4.45 -7.65 17.85
CA ALA A 100 -4.93 -6.30 18.16
C ALA A 100 -4.33 -5.25 17.23
N ARG A 101 -3.03 -5.35 16.93
CA ARG A 101 -2.37 -4.44 16.00
C ARG A 101 -2.94 -4.56 14.59
N ILE A 102 -3.17 -5.78 14.12
CA ILE A 102 -3.78 -6.03 12.81
C ILE A 102 -5.18 -5.44 12.74
N ASP A 103 -5.99 -5.62 13.80
CA ASP A 103 -7.34 -5.06 13.85
C ASP A 103 -7.36 -3.54 13.80
N ILE A 104 -6.43 -2.88 14.51
CA ILE A 104 -6.31 -1.42 14.48
C ILE A 104 -5.92 -0.94 13.09
N ALA A 105 -4.94 -1.58 12.47
CA ALA A 105 -4.51 -1.23 11.13
C ALA A 105 -5.63 -1.41 10.11
N ARG A 106 -6.37 -2.51 10.20
CA ARG A 106 -7.52 -2.78 9.33
C ARG A 106 -8.62 -1.73 9.50
N ALA A 107 -8.96 -1.38 10.73
CA ALA A 107 -9.98 -0.39 11.01
C ALA A 107 -9.59 0.98 10.47
N PHE A 108 -8.33 1.37 10.63
CA PHE A 108 -7.81 2.62 10.09
C PHE A 108 -7.88 2.64 8.55
N ALA A 109 -7.42 1.56 7.91
CA ALA A 109 -7.46 1.44 6.46
C ALA A 109 -8.90 1.46 5.94
N GLN A 110 -9.82 0.79 6.64
CA GLN A 110 -11.24 0.77 6.26
C GLN A 110 -11.84 2.18 6.28
N GLN A 111 -11.47 3.00 7.26
CA GLN A 111 -11.91 4.40 7.30
C GLN A 111 -11.40 5.19 6.11
N LEU A 112 -10.16 4.97 5.68
CA LEU A 112 -9.61 5.63 4.49
C LEU A 112 -10.35 5.21 3.23
N VAL A 113 -10.65 3.92 3.09
CA VAL A 113 -11.41 3.39 1.96
C VAL A 113 -12.79 4.03 1.89
N GLU A 114 -13.52 4.07 3.00
CA GLU A 114 -14.87 4.63 3.06
C GLU A 114 -14.89 6.13 2.84
N ARG A 115 -13.91 6.84 3.41
CA ARG A 115 -13.86 8.29 3.32
C ARG A 115 -13.46 8.81 1.95
N TYR A 116 -12.50 8.14 1.30
CA TYR A 116 -11.91 8.60 0.04
C TYR A 116 -12.29 7.78 -1.17
N GLY A 117 -12.99 6.66 -0.99
CA GLY A 117 -13.37 5.80 -2.11
C GLY A 117 -12.18 5.18 -2.85
N VAL A 118 -11.12 4.81 -2.12
CA VAL A 118 -9.86 4.30 -2.67
C VAL A 118 -9.56 2.90 -2.14
N ALA A 119 -8.60 2.23 -2.79
CA ALA A 119 -8.05 0.97 -2.32
C ALA A 119 -6.73 1.18 -1.61
#